data_f4d3d6c0f1b5e7fffc6e5b9d7b8bad7e
#
_entry.id   f4d3d6c0f1b5e7fffc6e5b9d7b8bad7e
#
_cell.length_a   1.000
_cell.length_b   1.000
_cell.length_c   1.000
_cell.angle_alpha   90.00
_cell.angle_beta   90.00
_cell.angle_gamma   90.00
#
_symmetry.space_group_name_H-M   'P 1'
#
loop_
_entity.id
_entity.type
_entity.pdbx_description
1 polymer ?
#
loop_
_entity_poly.entity_id
_entity_poly.type
_entity_poly.pdbx_seq_one_letter_code
_entity_poly.pdbx_strand_id
1 'polypeptide(L)' 'MDSSLKDQLLASDESLRKLAHEHSQYAQRLDLLAQKRFLSEEEKMEEVRLKKLKLRLKDQMLSIEQQFQRQSA' A
#
# COMPACT_ATOMS: atom_id res chain seq x y z
N MET A 1 -17.31 -6.48 1.14
CA MET A 1 -17.48 -5.98 1.23
C MET A 1 -17.21 -4.88 0.92
N ASP A 2 -16.82 -4.35 1.05
CA ASP A 2 -16.59 -3.20 0.79
C ASP A 2 -15.73 -2.81 -0.31
N SER A 3 -15.56 -3.65 -1.36
CA SER A 3 -14.82 -3.27 -2.56
C SER A 3 -15.48 -2.07 -3.26
N SER A 4 -16.81 -1.96 -3.23
CA SER A 4 -17.47 -0.81 -3.82
C SER A 4 -17.18 0.49 -3.06
N LEU A 5 -17.11 0.44 -1.74
CA LEU A 5 -16.76 1.60 -0.94
C LEU A 5 -15.32 2.01 -1.21
N LYS A 6 -14.43 1.03 -1.27
CA LYS A 6 -13.02 1.28 -1.57
C LYS A 6 -12.84 1.87 -2.96
N ASP A 7 -13.59 1.36 -3.94
CA ASP A 7 -13.56 1.88 -5.31
C ASP A 7 -14.03 3.33 -5.36
N GLN A 8 -15.07 3.67 -4.60
CA GLN A 8 -15.54 5.04 -4.51
C GLN A 8 -14.48 5.97 -3.92
N LEU A 9 -13.80 5.51 -2.89
CA LEU A 9 -12.72 6.29 -2.27
C LEU A 9 -11.59 6.50 -3.26
N LEU A 10 -11.20 5.47 -3.98
CA LEU A 10 -10.14 5.58 -4.98
C LEU A 10 -10.51 6.52 -6.11
N ALA A 11 -11.79 6.58 -6.45
CA ALA A 11 -12.27 7.47 -7.51
C ALA A 11 -12.36 8.92 -7.06
N SER A 12 -12.66 9.17 -5.78
CA SER A 12 -12.94 10.52 -5.29
C SER A 12 -11.79 11.13 -4.50
N ASP A 13 -10.84 10.35 -4.01
CA ASP A 13 -9.76 10.85 -3.18
C ASP A 13 -8.41 10.66 -3.89
N GLU A 14 -7.82 11.77 -4.33
CA GLU A 14 -6.56 11.75 -5.03
C GLU A 14 -5.42 11.29 -4.13
N SER A 15 -5.44 11.67 -2.86
CA SER A 15 -4.42 11.24 -1.91
C SER A 15 -4.44 9.73 -1.74
N LEU A 16 -5.63 9.15 -1.65
CA LEU A 16 -5.77 7.71 -1.52
C LEU A 16 -5.26 6.99 -2.77
N ARG A 17 -5.54 7.56 -3.95
CA ARG A 17 -5.03 6.97 -5.20
C ARG A 17 -3.51 6.97 -5.24
N LYS A 18 -2.88 8.07 -4.78
CA LYS A 18 -1.42 8.15 -4.73
C LYS A 18 -0.85 7.11 -3.78
N LEU A 19 -1.45 6.96 -2.61
CA LEU A 19 -1.01 5.96 -1.64
C LEU A 19 -1.15 4.54 -2.20
N ALA A 20 -2.27 4.27 -2.86
CA ALA A 20 -2.51 2.96 -3.47
C ALA A 20 -1.48 2.67 -4.57
N HIS A 21 -1.14 3.68 -5.35
CA HIS A 21 -0.14 3.54 -6.41
C HIS A 21 1.24 3.22 -5.84
N GLU A 22 1.65 3.97 -4.81
CA GLU A 22 2.93 3.70 -4.14
C GLU A 22 2.96 2.31 -3.51
N HIS A 23 1.86 1.92 -2.87
CA HIS A 23 1.75 0.59 -2.27
C HIS A 23 1.94 -0.49 -3.35
N SER A 24 1.31 -0.29 -4.51
CA SER A 24 1.43 -1.22 -5.62
C SER A 24 2.87 -1.32 -6.11
N GLN A 25 3.57 -0.20 -6.22
CA GLN A 25 4.96 -0.18 -6.66
C GLN A 25 5.86 -0.94 -5.68
N TYR A 26 5.68 -0.73 -4.40
CA TYR A 26 6.46 -1.45 -3.39
C TYR A 26 6.15 -2.95 -3.41
N ALA A 27 4.88 -3.31 -3.61
CA ALA A 27 4.47 -4.71 -3.69
C ALA A 27 5.13 -5.39 -4.90
N GLN A 28 5.17 -4.71 -6.05
CA GLN A 28 5.79 -5.25 -7.24
C GLN A 28 7.30 -5.48 -7.04
N ARG A 29 7.97 -4.53 -6.41
CA ARG A 29 9.40 -4.68 -6.14
C ARG A 29 9.65 -5.83 -5.16
N LEU A 30 8.81 -5.95 -4.13
CA LEU A 30 8.93 -7.05 -3.18
C LEU A 30 8.71 -8.42 -3.87
N ASP A 31 7.78 -8.48 -4.81
CA ASP A 31 7.56 -9.71 -5.58
C ASP A 31 8.81 -10.09 -6.38
N LEU A 32 9.46 -9.10 -7.00
CA LEU A 32 10.68 -9.36 -7.74
C LEU A 32 11.79 -9.87 -6.83
N LEU A 33 11.92 -9.28 -5.65
CA LEU A 33 12.92 -9.74 -4.68
C LEU A 33 12.60 -11.14 -4.19
N ALA A 34 11.31 -11.46 -4.00
CA ALA A 34 10.90 -12.77 -3.54
C ALA A 34 11.19 -13.88 -4.56
N GLN A 35 11.29 -13.53 -5.85
CA GLN A 35 11.58 -14.49 -6.90
C GLN A 35 13.06 -14.83 -6.99
N LYS A 36 13.91 -14.03 -6.37
CA LYS A 36 15.35 -14.28 -6.40
C LYS A 36 15.72 -15.39 -5.44
N ARG A 37 16.65 -16.24 -5.90
CA ARG A 37 17.13 -17.34 -5.08
C ARG A 37 17.97 -16.85 -3.91
N PHE A 38 18.79 -15.85 -4.17
CA PHE A 38 19.66 -15.25 -3.15
C PHE A 38 19.56 -13.74 -3.25
N LEU A 39 19.49 -13.09 -2.11
CA LEU A 39 19.49 -11.63 -2.05
C LEU A 39 20.87 -11.16 -1.58
N SER A 40 21.35 -10.08 -2.20
CA SER A 40 22.52 -9.39 -1.70
C SER A 40 22.18 -8.71 -0.37
N GLU A 41 23.20 -8.26 0.36
CA GLU A 41 22.95 -7.53 1.59
C GLU A 41 22.12 -6.28 1.35
N GLU A 42 22.40 -5.58 0.26
CA GLU A 42 21.62 -4.39 -0.11
C GLU A 42 20.18 -4.74 -0.40
N GLU A 43 19.94 -5.85 -1.08
CA GLU A 43 18.59 -6.29 -1.39
C GLU A 43 17.83 -6.73 -0.15
N LYS A 44 18.50 -7.35 0.80
CA LYS A 44 17.90 -7.71 2.09
C LYS A 44 17.45 -6.47 2.84
N MET A 45 18.29 -5.43 2.84
CA MET A 45 17.96 -4.17 3.47
C MET A 45 16.80 -3.49 2.76
N GLU A 46 16.80 -3.54 1.44
CA GLU A 46 15.70 -3.00 0.64
C GLU A 46 14.40 -3.71 0.97
N GLU A 47 14.42 -5.02 1.08
CA GLU A 47 13.24 -5.80 1.40
C GLU A 47 12.64 -5.37 2.74
N VAL A 48 13.47 -5.23 3.76
CA VAL A 48 13.00 -4.80 5.07
C VAL A 48 12.39 -3.41 4.99
N ARG A 49 13.07 -2.50 4.28
CA ARG A 49 12.59 -1.12 4.14
C ARG A 49 11.26 -1.06 3.41
N LEU A 50 11.14 -1.81 2.31
CA LEU A 50 9.91 -1.83 1.53
C LEU A 50 8.74 -2.39 2.30
N LYS A 51 8.97 -3.43 3.11
CA LYS A 51 7.93 -3.99 3.95
C LYS A 51 7.42 -2.98 4.96
N LYS A 52 8.32 -2.21 5.56
CA LYS A 52 7.93 -1.16 6.51
C LYS A 52 7.16 -0.05 5.82
N LEU A 53 7.62 0.39 4.65
CA LEU A 53 6.95 1.44 3.89
C LEU A 53 5.57 0.99 3.42
N LYS A 54 5.46 -0.24 2.97
CA LYS A 54 4.20 -0.81 2.53
C LYS A 54 3.19 -0.84 3.67
N LEU A 55 3.63 -1.27 4.85
CA LEU A 55 2.77 -1.30 6.02
C LEU A 55 2.32 0.10 6.41
N ARG A 56 3.22 1.07 6.37
CA ARG A 56 2.91 2.47 6.69
C ARG A 56 1.86 3.03 5.73
N LEU A 57 2.01 2.75 4.44
CA LEU A 57 1.02 3.18 3.45
C LEU A 57 -0.33 2.52 3.69
N LYS A 58 -0.34 1.25 4.02
CA LYS A 58 -1.57 0.53 4.31
C LYS A 58 -2.29 1.15 5.50
N ASP A 59 -1.54 1.50 6.54
CA ASP A 59 -2.11 2.15 7.73
C ASP A 59 -2.71 3.50 7.37
N GLN A 60 -2.05 4.28 6.52
CA GLN A 60 -2.56 5.56 6.07
C GLN A 60 -3.84 5.41 5.26
N MET A 61 -3.87 4.43 4.36
CA MET A 61 -5.08 4.16 3.57
C MET A 61 -6.24 3.75 4.46
N LEU A 62 -5.98 2.91 5.44
CA LEU A 62 -6.99 2.47 6.38
C LEU A 62 -7.56 3.65 7.17
N SER A 63 -6.69 4.55 7.60
CA SER A 63 -7.12 5.75 8.33
C SER A 63 -8.05 6.61 7.49
N ILE A 64 -7.73 6.81 6.22
CA ILE A 64 -8.60 7.57 5.31
C ILE A 64 -9.94 6.88 5.12
N GLU A 65 -9.93 5.56 4.93
CA GLU A 65 -11.16 4.78 4.79
C GLU A 65 -12.05 4.90 6.02
N GLN A 66 -11.45 4.84 7.21
CA GLN A 66 -12.19 4.96 8.45
C GLN A 66 -12.80 6.35 8.61
N GLN A 67 -12.07 7.38 8.25
CA GLN A 67 -12.61 8.74 8.28
C GLN A 67 -13.79 8.90 7.34
N PHE A 68 -13.68 8.33 6.14
CA PHE A 68 -14.77 8.35 5.17
C PHE A 68 -16.01 7.65 5.72
N GLN A 69 -15.82 6.49 6.33
CA GLN A 69 -16.94 5.74 6.90
C GLN A 69 -17.64 6.52 8.02
N ARG A 70 -16.88 7.20 8.86
CA ARG A 70 -17.45 8.02 9.92
C ARG A 70 -18.28 9.16 9.36
N GLN A 71 -17.80 9.80 8.30
CA GLN A 71 -18.54 10.89 7.67
C GLN A 71 -19.80 10.42 6.96
N SER A 72 -19.79 9.17 6.49
CA SER A 72 -20.90 8.61 5.76
C SER A 72 -21.98 8.03 6.67
N ALA A 73 -21.65 7.77 7.90
CA ALA A 73 -22.59 7.20 8.87
C ALA A 73 -23.53 8.27 9.47
#